data_bde9019f0a505e5c24a5a4b1293e8974
#
_entry.id   bde9019f0a505e5c24a5a4b1293e8974
#
_cell.length_a   1.000
_cell.length_b   1.000
_cell.length_c   1.000
_cell.angle_alpha   90.00
_cell.angle_beta   90.00
_cell.angle_gamma   90.00
#
_symmetry.space_group_name_H-M   'P 1'
#
loop_
_entity.id
_entity.type
_entity.pdbx_description
1 polymer ?
#
loop_
_entity_poly.entity_id
_entity_poly.type
_entity_poly.pdbx_seq_one_letter_code
_entity_poly.pdbx_strand_id
1 'polypeptide(L)'
;ARDDELERLQLPSLVTRDGFEGYFLKEIEQATELALIDLWVLGQRDDIAFSAADERQLRDALHERYVSDYHATWRQVLDDLYLVPLPDIDQAVVVADTLLGASRPLDRLLGEVAHHTRLYPELPEGDETAHQALERSPRYRLAGEIERNFRDLNGLLDARGDNPADIAEIKAAIGELRDYLRQVQGANDPGRAAFVTARDRLALRGGDPIHNLKRIAEHTPAPVDRMLESLADQSWQLLMASAIGHLEHQWLDEVVAPYQERLAGRYPLVPSASREVALADFEAFFAAGGILDRFYQDNLRLFIEEAPQYLTDAEGSSLLRDSVFTAIQRAGHIRQAYFGRDGVLDVEFALEPVSLSPDKRRGVI
;
A
#
# COMPACT_ATOMS: atom_id res chain seq x y z
N ALA A 1 18.99 -4.71 -1.18
CA ALA A 1 18.98 -5.16 -2.57
C ALA A 1 20.04 -6.25 -2.71
N ARG A 2 19.70 -7.39 -3.32
CA ARG A 2 20.67 -8.42 -3.67
C ARG A 2 21.50 -7.91 -4.84
N ASP A 3 22.76 -8.33 -4.96
CA ASP A 3 23.66 -7.90 -6.05
C ASP A 3 23.02 -8.11 -7.45
N ASP A 4 22.23 -9.17 -7.63
CA ASP A 4 21.47 -9.46 -8.85
C ASP A 4 20.38 -8.42 -9.19
N GLU A 5 19.85 -7.70 -8.20
CA GLU A 5 18.87 -6.63 -8.41
C GLU A 5 19.54 -5.32 -8.81
N LEU A 6 20.74 -5.06 -8.30
CA LEU A 6 21.54 -3.89 -8.69
C LEU A 6 22.02 -3.97 -10.14
N GLU A 7 22.32 -5.18 -10.65
CA GLU A 7 22.68 -5.38 -12.05
C GLU A 7 21.55 -5.05 -13.02
N ARG A 8 20.28 -5.26 -12.60
CA ARG A 8 19.09 -4.92 -13.42
C ARG A 8 18.82 -3.42 -13.52
N LEU A 9 19.33 -2.64 -12.56
CA LEU A 9 19.21 -1.18 -12.54
C LEU A 9 20.34 -0.47 -13.32
N GLN A 10 21.23 -1.21 -13.99
CA GLN A 10 22.28 -0.61 -14.81
C GLN A 10 21.70 -0.11 -16.13
N LEU A 11 21.71 1.21 -16.31
CA LEU A 11 21.36 1.83 -17.58
C LEU A 11 22.48 1.62 -18.60
N PRO A 12 22.18 1.15 -19.82
CA PRO A 12 23.13 1.18 -20.92
C PRO A 12 23.61 2.62 -21.14
N SER A 13 24.91 2.79 -21.31
CA SER A 13 25.51 4.13 -21.51
C SER A 13 24.85 4.94 -22.64
N LEU A 14 24.37 4.25 -23.67
CA LEU A 14 23.73 4.87 -24.83
C LEU A 14 22.43 5.62 -24.48
N VAL A 15 21.69 5.20 -23.45
CA VAL A 15 20.44 5.84 -22.99
C VAL A 15 20.67 6.76 -21.78
N THR A 16 21.82 7.38 -21.70
CA THR A 16 22.19 8.40 -20.73
C THR A 16 22.46 9.73 -21.45
N ARG A 17 22.56 10.84 -20.69
CA ARG A 17 22.98 12.13 -21.25
C ARG A 17 24.30 12.03 -22.00
N ASP A 18 25.30 11.39 -21.40
CA ASP A 18 26.62 11.24 -21.99
C ASP A 18 26.59 10.39 -23.27
N GLY A 19 25.78 9.36 -23.30
CA GLY A 19 25.55 8.54 -24.50
C GLY A 19 24.86 9.29 -25.61
N PHE A 20 23.87 10.11 -25.27
CA PHE A 20 23.16 10.98 -26.21
C PHE A 20 24.07 12.04 -26.80
N GLU A 21 24.74 12.85 -25.97
CA GLU A 21 25.55 13.98 -26.39
C GLU A 21 26.93 13.55 -26.92
N GLY A 22 27.56 12.61 -26.25
CA GLY A 22 28.92 12.18 -26.53
C GLY A 22 29.04 11.20 -27.69
N TYR A 23 28.01 10.37 -27.90
CA TYR A 23 28.05 9.30 -28.90
C TYR A 23 26.95 9.44 -29.95
N PHE A 24 25.67 9.35 -29.59
CA PHE A 24 24.58 9.27 -30.54
C PHE A 24 24.53 10.47 -31.50
N LEU A 25 24.59 11.71 -30.98
CA LEU A 25 24.57 12.90 -31.83
C LEU A 25 25.76 13.02 -32.78
N LYS A 26 26.91 12.43 -32.44
CA LYS A 26 28.11 12.48 -33.26
C LYS A 26 28.13 11.37 -34.31
N GLU A 27 27.70 10.18 -33.92
CA GLU A 27 27.84 9.00 -34.76
C GLU A 27 26.64 8.75 -35.69
N ILE A 28 25.50 9.43 -35.46
CA ILE A 28 24.29 9.22 -36.26
C ILE A 28 24.50 9.50 -37.75
N GLU A 29 25.34 10.49 -38.08
CA GLU A 29 25.66 10.84 -39.47
C GLU A 29 26.54 9.74 -40.09
N GLN A 30 27.56 9.28 -39.38
CA GLN A 30 28.43 8.19 -39.80
C GLN A 30 27.70 6.86 -39.91
N ALA A 31 26.82 6.56 -38.93
CA ALA A 31 26.00 5.35 -38.95
C ALA A 31 25.02 5.34 -40.15
N THR A 32 24.48 6.50 -40.53
CA THR A 32 23.66 6.62 -41.73
C THR A 32 24.45 6.34 -42.99
N GLU A 33 25.65 6.89 -43.10
CA GLU A 33 26.56 6.65 -44.23
C GLU A 33 26.99 5.19 -44.36
N LEU A 34 27.37 4.54 -43.22
CA LEU A 34 27.75 3.12 -43.16
C LEU A 34 26.57 2.21 -43.53
N ALA A 35 25.39 2.46 -43.00
CA ALA A 35 24.21 1.66 -43.33
C ALA A 35 23.82 1.73 -44.79
N LEU A 36 24.06 2.86 -45.45
CA LEU A 36 23.86 3.01 -46.89
C LEU A 36 24.91 2.21 -47.66
N ILE A 37 26.16 2.18 -47.21
CA ILE A 37 27.25 1.40 -47.83
C ILE A 37 26.96 -0.12 -47.69
N ASP A 38 26.50 -0.58 -46.55
CA ASP A 38 26.14 -1.99 -46.29
C ASP A 38 25.01 -2.45 -47.22
N LEU A 39 23.97 -1.62 -47.42
CA LEU A 39 22.90 -1.90 -48.36
C LEU A 39 23.40 -2.01 -49.81
N TRP A 40 24.42 -1.23 -50.16
CA TRP A 40 25.05 -1.29 -51.49
C TRP A 40 25.92 -2.55 -51.64
N VAL A 41 26.71 -2.90 -50.61
CA VAL A 41 27.63 -4.08 -50.61
C VAL A 41 26.83 -5.41 -50.61
N LEU A 42 25.67 -5.46 -50.01
CA LEU A 42 24.82 -6.67 -49.98
C LEU A 42 24.04 -6.91 -51.31
N GLY A 43 24.29 -6.12 -52.36
CA GLY A 43 23.86 -6.43 -53.73
C GLY A 43 22.33 -6.37 -53.97
N GLN A 44 21.60 -5.67 -53.15
CA GLN A 44 20.14 -5.62 -53.32
C GLN A 44 19.67 -4.63 -54.42
N ARG A 45 20.57 -3.81 -54.95
CA ARG A 45 20.29 -2.95 -56.12
C ARG A 45 21.58 -2.57 -56.89
N ASP A 46 21.72 -3.11 -58.06
CA ASP A 46 22.63 -2.57 -59.06
C ASP A 46 22.13 -1.20 -59.55
N ASP A 47 22.95 -0.17 -59.50
CA ASP A 47 22.75 1.19 -60.09
C ASP A 47 21.77 2.16 -59.39
N ILE A 48 21.62 2.15 -58.05
CA ILE A 48 20.90 3.24 -57.42
C ILE A 48 21.84 4.06 -56.51
N ALA A 49 22.19 5.28 -56.99
CA ALA A 49 22.74 6.30 -56.09
C ALA A 49 21.65 6.66 -55.08
N PHE A 50 21.93 6.46 -53.77
CA PHE A 50 21.01 6.90 -52.72
C PHE A 50 20.69 8.38 -52.89
N SER A 51 19.42 8.69 -52.88
CA SER A 51 18.97 10.08 -52.95
C SER A 51 19.07 10.73 -51.57
N ALA A 52 19.17 12.05 -51.52
CA ALA A 52 19.06 12.81 -50.27
C ALA A 52 17.72 12.56 -49.53
N ALA A 53 16.74 11.93 -50.19
CA ALA A 53 15.48 11.50 -49.58
C ALA A 53 15.67 10.19 -48.82
N ASP A 54 16.40 9.23 -49.36
CA ASP A 54 16.70 7.93 -48.72
C ASP A 54 17.57 8.13 -47.47
N GLU A 55 18.56 9.02 -47.51
CA GLU A 55 19.38 9.38 -46.38
C GLU A 55 18.55 10.02 -45.25
N ARG A 56 17.65 10.92 -45.59
CA ARG A 56 16.74 11.53 -44.59
C ARG A 56 15.82 10.49 -43.97
N GLN A 57 15.21 9.63 -44.79
CA GLN A 57 14.32 8.56 -44.31
C GLN A 57 15.06 7.60 -43.38
N LEU A 58 16.29 7.20 -43.71
CA LEU A 58 17.10 6.33 -42.83
C LEU A 58 17.46 7.03 -41.49
N ARG A 59 17.85 8.30 -41.55
CA ARG A 59 18.17 9.11 -40.39
C ARG A 59 16.94 9.25 -39.48
N ASP A 60 15.78 9.53 -40.03
CA ASP A 60 14.52 9.66 -39.30
C ASP A 60 14.18 8.30 -38.63
N ALA A 61 14.31 7.18 -39.33
CA ALA A 61 14.09 5.85 -38.77
C ALA A 61 15.06 5.52 -37.64
N LEU A 62 16.33 5.90 -37.75
CA LEU A 62 17.32 5.73 -36.66
C LEU A 62 16.97 6.60 -35.43
N HIS A 63 16.50 7.84 -35.64
CA HIS A 63 16.03 8.70 -34.56
C HIS A 63 14.83 8.09 -33.84
N GLU A 64 13.80 7.67 -34.60
CA GLU A 64 12.60 7.03 -34.02
C GLU A 64 12.97 5.77 -33.23
N ARG A 65 13.88 4.94 -33.77
CA ARG A 65 14.36 3.73 -33.09
C ARG A 65 15.07 4.08 -31.81
N TYR A 66 15.97 5.05 -31.83
CA TYR A 66 16.71 5.48 -30.65
C TYR A 66 15.78 6.01 -29.54
N VAL A 67 14.83 6.88 -29.89
CA VAL A 67 13.82 7.40 -28.95
C VAL A 67 12.98 6.27 -28.36
N SER A 68 12.57 5.31 -29.19
CA SER A 68 11.81 4.15 -28.75
C SER A 68 12.59 3.30 -27.75
N ASP A 69 13.86 2.98 -28.05
CA ASP A 69 14.73 2.20 -27.18
C ASP A 69 15.06 2.96 -25.89
N TYR A 70 15.25 4.29 -25.96
CA TYR A 70 15.44 5.16 -24.80
C TYR A 70 14.24 5.07 -23.84
N HIS A 71 13.03 5.25 -24.37
CA HIS A 71 11.81 5.16 -23.60
C HIS A 71 11.59 3.76 -23.00
N ALA A 72 11.81 2.71 -23.79
CA ALA A 72 11.62 1.33 -23.36
C ALA A 72 12.55 0.97 -22.19
N THR A 73 13.83 1.33 -22.32
CA THR A 73 14.85 1.04 -21.30
C THR A 73 14.56 1.78 -20.00
N TRP A 74 14.30 3.09 -20.07
CA TRP A 74 13.96 3.87 -18.89
C TRP A 74 12.67 3.42 -18.23
N ARG A 75 11.64 3.11 -19.01
CA ARG A 75 10.38 2.58 -18.48
C ARG A 75 10.62 1.30 -17.69
N GLN A 76 11.40 0.37 -18.24
CA GLN A 76 11.73 -0.87 -17.54
C GLN A 76 12.41 -0.59 -16.21
N VAL A 77 13.42 0.28 -16.17
CA VAL A 77 14.13 0.64 -14.93
C VAL A 77 13.19 1.29 -13.91
N LEU A 78 12.31 2.19 -14.34
CA LEU A 78 11.35 2.85 -13.46
C LEU A 78 10.25 1.89 -12.97
N ASP A 79 9.86 0.91 -13.79
CA ASP A 79 8.88 -0.10 -13.42
C ASP A 79 9.42 -1.11 -12.41
N ASP A 80 10.72 -1.34 -12.40
CA ASP A 80 11.41 -2.20 -11.42
C ASP A 80 11.62 -1.50 -10.05
N LEU A 81 11.32 -0.20 -9.93
CA LEU A 81 11.40 0.51 -8.66
C LEU A 81 10.16 0.27 -7.80
N TYR A 82 10.36 -0.24 -6.61
CA TYR A 82 9.30 -0.49 -5.64
C TYR A 82 9.78 -0.28 -4.20
N LEU A 83 8.81 -0.09 -3.30
CA LEU A 83 9.08 -0.05 -1.87
C LEU A 83 9.21 -1.48 -1.32
N VAL A 84 10.34 -1.77 -0.68
CA VAL A 84 10.55 -3.08 -0.03
C VAL A 84 9.49 -3.31 1.04
N PRO A 85 8.96 -4.54 1.22
CA PRO A 85 8.00 -4.84 2.26
C PRO A 85 8.48 -4.43 3.65
N LEU A 86 7.58 -3.79 4.40
CA LEU A 86 7.85 -3.28 5.75
C LEU A 86 7.43 -4.35 6.77
N PRO A 87 8.34 -4.82 7.65
CA PRO A 87 8.02 -5.89 8.59
C PRO A 87 7.20 -5.40 9.80
N ASP A 88 7.35 -4.14 10.18
CA ASP A 88 6.75 -3.56 11.38
C ASP A 88 6.64 -2.03 11.29
N ILE A 89 5.98 -1.41 12.27
CA ILE A 89 5.79 0.04 12.37
C ILE A 89 7.14 0.75 12.55
N ASP A 90 8.09 0.16 13.26
CA ASP A 90 9.41 0.75 13.50
C ASP A 90 10.15 0.94 12.18
N GLN A 91 10.14 -0.07 11.34
CA GLN A 91 10.74 0.01 10.01
C GLN A 91 9.99 0.99 9.09
N ALA A 92 8.67 1.07 9.20
CA ALA A 92 7.88 2.06 8.44
C ALA A 92 8.29 3.50 8.81
N VAL A 93 8.49 3.79 10.09
CA VAL A 93 8.99 5.09 10.56
C VAL A 93 10.42 5.35 10.05
N VAL A 94 11.31 4.35 10.11
CA VAL A 94 12.69 4.48 9.62
C VAL A 94 12.73 4.76 8.11
N VAL A 95 11.88 4.09 7.33
CA VAL A 95 11.80 4.33 5.88
C VAL A 95 11.28 5.74 5.59
N ALA A 96 10.21 6.16 6.27
CA ALA A 96 9.69 7.53 6.12
C ALA A 96 10.74 8.59 6.51
N ASP A 97 11.48 8.39 7.59
CA ASP A 97 12.60 9.26 7.99
C ASP A 97 13.73 9.28 6.95
N THR A 98 14.03 8.14 6.35
CA THR A 98 15.05 8.04 5.29
C THR A 98 14.62 8.84 4.06
N LEU A 99 13.36 8.72 3.65
CA LEU A 99 12.80 9.46 2.51
C LEU A 99 12.84 10.98 2.73
N LEU A 100 12.65 11.42 3.97
CA LEU A 100 12.67 12.84 4.38
C LEU A 100 14.07 13.35 4.77
N GLY A 101 15.01 12.46 5.01
CA GLY A 101 16.31 12.75 5.59
C GLY A 101 17.26 13.52 4.67
N ALA A 102 18.44 13.81 5.21
CA ALA A 102 19.47 14.60 4.52
C ALA A 102 19.99 13.94 3.23
N SER A 103 19.88 12.62 3.09
CA SER A 103 20.24 11.87 1.88
C SER A 103 19.34 12.17 0.69
N ARG A 104 18.14 12.70 0.94
CA ARG A 104 17.10 13.06 -0.06
C ARG A 104 16.95 12.04 -1.19
N PRO A 105 16.63 10.77 -0.89
CA PRO A 105 16.65 9.72 -1.91
C PRO A 105 15.64 9.97 -3.04
N LEU A 106 14.45 10.52 -2.75
CA LEU A 106 13.47 10.89 -3.77
C LEU A 106 13.97 12.03 -4.67
N ASP A 107 14.52 13.09 -4.10
CA ASP A 107 15.07 14.20 -4.90
C ASP A 107 16.23 13.74 -5.78
N ARG A 108 17.08 12.85 -5.25
CA ARG A 108 18.20 12.29 -6.01
C ARG A 108 17.72 11.39 -7.14
N LEU A 109 16.77 10.50 -6.87
CA LEU A 109 16.18 9.64 -7.90
C LEU A 109 15.58 10.50 -9.02
N LEU A 110 14.72 11.44 -8.68
CA LEU A 110 14.09 12.32 -9.65
C LEU A 110 15.11 13.24 -10.37
N GLY A 111 16.12 13.70 -9.65
CA GLY A 111 17.22 14.47 -10.21
C GLY A 111 18.02 13.68 -11.24
N GLU A 112 18.33 12.41 -10.98
CA GLU A 112 19.02 11.53 -11.93
C GLU A 112 18.14 11.25 -13.16
N VAL A 113 16.84 10.99 -12.96
CA VAL A 113 15.91 10.86 -14.10
C VAL A 113 15.89 12.13 -14.93
N ALA A 114 15.73 13.28 -14.30
CA ALA A 114 15.72 14.58 -15.01
C ALA A 114 17.05 14.85 -15.69
N HIS A 115 18.19 14.55 -15.07
CA HIS A 115 19.50 14.72 -15.65
C HIS A 115 19.66 13.94 -16.97
N HIS A 116 19.14 12.73 -17.02
CA HIS A 116 19.26 11.86 -18.18
C HIS A 116 18.12 11.99 -19.19
N THR A 117 17.00 12.64 -18.86
CA THR A 117 15.84 12.73 -19.74
C THR A 117 15.51 14.15 -20.22
N ARG A 118 16.02 15.20 -19.58
CA ARG A 118 15.97 16.60 -20.04
C ARG A 118 17.22 16.92 -20.84
N LEU A 119 17.26 16.53 -22.09
CA LEU A 119 18.46 16.58 -22.93
C LEU A 119 18.54 17.84 -23.81
N TYR A 120 17.77 18.87 -23.49
CA TYR A 120 17.83 20.13 -24.20
C TYR A 120 19.21 20.76 -24.13
N PRO A 121 19.71 21.31 -25.26
CA PRO A 121 20.92 22.11 -25.23
C PRO A 121 20.70 23.38 -24.41
N GLU A 122 21.75 23.88 -23.79
CA GLU A 122 21.73 25.19 -23.14
C GLU A 122 21.39 26.26 -24.18
N LEU A 123 20.40 27.08 -23.87
CA LEU A 123 19.96 28.15 -24.74
C LEU A 123 20.86 29.38 -24.51
N PRO A 124 21.36 30.04 -25.56
CA PRO A 124 22.23 31.18 -25.41
C PRO A 124 21.47 32.36 -24.79
N GLU A 125 21.99 32.92 -23.72
CA GLU A 125 21.44 34.10 -23.09
C GLU A 125 21.73 35.36 -23.93
N GLY A 126 20.71 36.18 -24.13
CA GLY A 126 20.86 37.51 -24.77
C GLY A 126 20.91 37.50 -26.29
N ASP A 127 20.84 36.36 -26.99
CA ASP A 127 20.78 36.26 -28.45
C ASP A 127 19.49 35.53 -28.87
N GLU A 128 18.43 36.29 -29.10
CA GLU A 128 17.11 35.78 -29.49
C GLU A 128 17.15 35.02 -30.81
N THR A 129 18.00 35.40 -31.74
CA THR A 129 18.12 34.72 -33.05
C THR A 129 18.77 33.36 -32.91
N ALA A 130 19.84 33.27 -32.14
CA ALA A 130 20.52 32.00 -31.84
C ALA A 130 19.60 31.08 -31.03
N HIS A 131 18.84 31.62 -30.08
CA HIS A 131 17.84 30.89 -29.28
C HIS A 131 16.80 30.22 -30.19
N GLN A 132 16.15 31.00 -31.07
CA GLN A 132 15.16 30.48 -32.02
C GLN A 132 15.75 29.48 -33.03
N ALA A 133 16.99 29.68 -33.46
CA ALA A 133 17.66 28.72 -34.34
C ALA A 133 17.90 27.38 -33.64
N LEU A 134 18.32 27.42 -32.37
CA LEU A 134 18.57 26.23 -31.58
C LEU A 134 17.27 25.46 -31.27
N GLU A 135 16.18 26.14 -30.92
CA GLU A 135 14.86 25.53 -30.71
C GLU A 135 14.33 24.81 -31.98
N ARG A 136 14.68 25.30 -33.17
CA ARG A 136 14.33 24.65 -34.43
C ARG A 136 15.28 23.53 -34.85
N SER A 137 16.35 23.34 -34.11
CA SER A 137 17.36 22.33 -34.46
C SER A 137 16.83 20.90 -34.31
N PRO A 138 17.35 19.94 -35.09
CA PRO A 138 17.01 18.51 -34.91
C PRO A 138 17.32 18.01 -33.51
N ARG A 139 18.42 18.48 -32.90
CA ARG A 139 18.80 18.15 -31.54
C ARG A 139 17.75 18.54 -30.51
N TYR A 140 17.19 19.75 -30.61
CA TYR A 140 16.15 20.24 -29.70
C TYR A 140 14.86 19.44 -29.82
N ARG A 141 14.46 19.12 -31.06
CA ARG A 141 13.29 18.27 -31.31
C ARG A 141 13.45 16.88 -30.73
N LEU A 142 14.60 16.26 -30.94
CA LEU A 142 14.91 14.92 -30.42
C LEU A 142 14.93 14.90 -28.88
N ALA A 143 15.53 15.93 -28.26
CA ALA A 143 15.47 16.09 -26.80
C ALA A 143 14.02 16.20 -26.29
N GLY A 144 13.18 16.96 -27.00
CA GLY A 144 11.75 17.08 -26.68
C GLY A 144 10.96 15.78 -26.86
N GLU A 145 11.33 14.95 -27.83
CA GLU A 145 10.73 13.63 -28.03
C GLU A 145 11.10 12.69 -26.89
N ILE A 146 12.36 12.70 -26.45
CA ILE A 146 12.81 11.90 -25.30
C ILE A 146 12.11 12.38 -24.04
N GLU A 147 12.10 13.68 -23.73
CA GLU A 147 11.50 14.21 -22.51
C GLU A 147 10.00 13.99 -22.43
N ARG A 148 9.31 13.88 -23.56
CA ARG A 148 7.83 13.81 -23.59
C ARG A 148 7.25 12.78 -22.61
N ASN A 149 7.88 11.61 -22.51
CA ASN A 149 7.40 10.53 -21.66
C ASN A 149 7.81 10.69 -20.18
N PHE A 150 8.70 11.63 -19.88
CA PHE A 150 9.21 11.89 -18.53
C PHE A 150 8.80 13.26 -18.01
N ARG A 151 8.04 14.03 -18.79
CA ARG A 151 7.70 15.43 -18.48
C ARG A 151 6.99 15.56 -17.13
N ASP A 152 5.99 14.72 -16.87
CA ASP A 152 5.23 14.79 -15.63
C ASP A 152 6.10 14.39 -14.44
N LEU A 153 6.93 13.36 -14.59
CA LEU A 153 7.86 12.92 -13.55
C LEU A 153 8.93 13.97 -13.26
N ASN A 154 9.52 14.55 -14.30
CA ASN A 154 10.48 15.64 -14.19
C ASN A 154 9.84 16.90 -13.57
N GLY A 155 8.56 17.14 -13.88
CA GLY A 155 7.78 18.27 -13.36
C GLY A 155 7.61 18.28 -11.86
N LEU A 156 7.76 17.13 -11.18
CA LEU A 156 7.70 17.04 -9.72
C LEU A 156 8.78 17.89 -9.03
N LEU A 157 9.91 18.15 -9.70
CA LEU A 157 10.99 18.97 -9.18
C LEU A 157 10.85 20.46 -9.50
N ASP A 158 9.92 20.83 -10.38
CA ASP A 158 9.80 22.19 -10.86
C ASP A 158 8.86 23.02 -9.99
N ALA A 159 9.33 24.15 -9.52
CA ALA A 159 8.47 25.14 -8.88
C ALA A 159 7.59 25.82 -9.95
N ARG A 160 6.33 26.06 -9.64
CA ARG A 160 5.37 26.73 -10.56
C ARG A 160 5.06 28.14 -10.07
N GLY A 161 5.85 29.10 -10.51
CA GLY A 161 5.77 30.49 -10.04
C GLY A 161 6.10 30.58 -8.54
N ASP A 162 5.18 31.10 -7.74
CA ASP A 162 5.35 31.20 -6.28
C ASP A 162 5.03 29.89 -5.52
N ASN A 163 4.52 28.87 -6.21
CA ASN A 163 4.22 27.57 -5.58
C ASN A 163 5.48 26.70 -5.53
N PRO A 164 5.72 26.02 -4.39
CA PRO A 164 6.80 25.05 -4.30
C PRO A 164 6.60 23.91 -5.28
N ALA A 165 7.68 23.19 -5.60
CA ALA A 165 7.63 22.00 -6.43
C ALA A 165 6.74 20.93 -5.76
N ASP A 166 6.04 20.13 -6.60
CA ASP A 166 5.09 19.10 -6.14
C ASP A 166 5.74 18.08 -5.19
N ILE A 167 7.06 17.83 -5.33
CA ILE A 167 7.83 16.99 -4.39
C ILE A 167 7.76 17.49 -2.95
N ALA A 168 7.53 18.77 -2.72
CA ALA A 168 7.41 19.33 -1.37
C ALA A 168 6.09 18.88 -0.71
N GLU A 169 4.98 18.83 -1.44
CA GLU A 169 3.70 18.29 -0.97
C GLU A 169 3.81 16.81 -0.65
N ILE A 170 4.46 16.03 -1.53
CA ILE A 170 4.72 14.60 -1.32
C ILE A 170 5.50 14.39 -0.01
N LYS A 171 6.58 15.15 0.22
CA LYS A 171 7.37 15.05 1.44
C LYS A 171 6.59 15.47 2.68
N ALA A 172 5.76 16.49 2.59
CA ALA A 172 4.90 16.91 3.71
C ALA A 172 3.95 15.77 4.10
N ALA A 173 3.30 15.11 3.13
CA ALA A 173 2.41 13.99 3.40
C ALA A 173 3.13 12.76 3.98
N ILE A 174 4.33 12.44 3.49
CA ILE A 174 5.17 11.39 4.12
C ILE A 174 5.52 11.78 5.56
N GLY A 175 5.78 13.07 5.82
CA GLY A 175 6.03 13.59 7.17
C GLY A 175 4.83 13.42 8.10
N GLU A 176 3.63 13.73 7.62
CA GLU A 176 2.38 13.52 8.38
C GLU A 176 2.17 12.02 8.71
N LEU A 177 2.37 11.14 7.73
CA LEU A 177 2.28 9.69 7.96
C LEU A 177 3.34 9.21 8.97
N ARG A 178 4.58 9.65 8.84
CA ARG A 178 5.65 9.33 9.80
C ARG A 178 5.27 9.73 11.22
N ASP A 179 4.78 10.96 11.41
CA ASP A 179 4.43 11.48 12.74
C ASP A 179 3.23 10.71 13.33
N TYR A 180 2.29 10.31 12.49
CA TYR A 180 1.17 9.46 12.85
C TYR A 180 1.62 8.07 13.35
N LEU A 181 2.55 7.44 12.64
CA LEU A 181 3.14 6.15 13.05
C LEU A 181 4.00 6.29 14.31
N ARG A 182 4.76 7.38 14.45
CA ARG A 182 5.56 7.67 15.64
C ARG A 182 4.73 7.83 16.91
N GLN A 183 3.53 8.36 16.83
CA GLN A 183 2.63 8.43 17.98
C GLN A 183 2.28 7.04 18.52
N VAL A 184 2.10 6.07 17.62
CA VAL A 184 1.86 4.68 17.99
C VAL A 184 3.13 4.02 18.53
N GLN A 185 4.25 4.16 17.80
CA GLN A 185 5.56 3.61 18.19
C GLN A 185 6.02 4.08 19.57
N GLY A 186 5.87 5.37 19.88
CA GLY A 186 6.33 5.98 21.11
C GLY A 186 5.38 5.84 22.30
N ALA A 187 4.23 5.18 22.13
CA ALA A 187 3.27 4.99 23.22
C ALA A 187 3.78 3.96 24.24
N ASN A 188 3.35 4.10 25.51
CA ASN A 188 3.68 3.12 26.56
C ASN A 188 3.12 1.72 26.25
N ASP A 189 2.00 1.65 25.53
CA ASP A 189 1.40 0.44 25.00
C ASP A 189 1.12 0.68 23.50
N PRO A 190 2.04 0.30 22.61
CA PRO A 190 1.91 0.50 21.18
C PRO A 190 0.71 -0.26 20.58
N GLY A 191 0.39 -1.45 21.08
CA GLY A 191 -0.76 -2.22 20.63
C GLY A 191 -2.08 -1.50 20.89
N ARG A 192 -2.25 -0.98 22.10
CA ARG A 192 -3.41 -0.16 22.46
C ARG A 192 -3.46 1.14 21.66
N ALA A 193 -2.32 1.78 21.45
CA ALA A 193 -2.26 2.99 20.64
C ALA A 193 -2.65 2.70 19.19
N ALA A 194 -2.17 1.61 18.59
CA ALA A 194 -2.57 1.15 17.27
C ALA A 194 -4.07 0.87 17.19
N PHE A 195 -4.64 0.21 18.20
CA PHE A 195 -6.08 -0.05 18.29
C PHE A 195 -6.91 1.25 18.30
N VAL A 196 -6.54 2.20 19.16
CA VAL A 196 -7.24 3.50 19.24
C VAL A 196 -7.12 4.25 17.91
N THR A 197 -5.93 4.27 17.34
CA THR A 197 -5.63 4.93 16.05
C THR A 197 -6.44 4.30 14.91
N ALA A 198 -6.49 2.98 14.82
CA ALA A 198 -7.26 2.27 13.79
C ALA A 198 -8.76 2.50 13.97
N ARG A 199 -9.27 2.44 15.21
CA ARG A 199 -10.68 2.70 15.52
C ARG A 199 -11.09 4.13 15.18
N ASP A 200 -10.27 5.12 15.52
CA ASP A 200 -10.58 6.52 15.23
C ASP A 200 -10.58 6.78 13.73
N ARG A 201 -9.64 6.19 12.98
CA ARG A 201 -9.62 6.25 11.51
C ARG A 201 -10.87 5.63 10.89
N LEU A 202 -11.27 4.42 11.32
CA LEU A 202 -12.48 3.74 10.83
C LEU A 202 -13.77 4.51 11.19
N ALA A 203 -13.77 5.18 12.34
CA ALA A 203 -14.86 6.05 12.76
C ALA A 203 -14.81 7.45 12.13
N LEU A 204 -13.89 7.70 11.17
CA LEU A 204 -13.66 8.98 10.50
C LEU A 204 -13.42 10.14 11.48
N ARG A 205 -12.68 9.86 12.56
CA ARG A 205 -12.33 10.85 13.57
C ARG A 205 -10.91 11.36 13.37
N GLY A 206 -10.74 12.66 13.29
CA GLY A 206 -9.43 13.31 13.14
C GLY A 206 -8.92 13.32 11.69
N GLY A 207 -7.63 13.64 11.54
CA GLY A 207 -6.93 13.60 10.26
C GLY A 207 -6.58 12.17 9.85
N ASP A 208 -6.56 11.91 8.56
CA ASP A 208 -6.17 10.62 7.98
C ASP A 208 -4.93 10.77 7.06
N PRO A 209 -3.71 10.72 7.61
CA PRO A 209 -2.49 10.84 6.81
C PRO A 209 -2.33 9.72 5.78
N ILE A 210 -2.88 8.52 6.04
CA ILE A 210 -2.88 7.40 5.10
C ILE A 210 -3.74 7.74 3.88
N HIS A 211 -4.94 8.24 4.10
CA HIS A 211 -5.82 8.68 3.00
C HIS A 211 -5.21 9.89 2.26
N ASN A 212 -4.64 10.86 2.97
CA ASN A 212 -3.98 12.01 2.36
C ASN A 212 -2.83 11.58 1.44
N LEU A 213 -1.99 10.64 1.87
CA LEU A 213 -0.89 10.13 1.05
C LEU A 213 -1.40 9.40 -0.20
N LYS A 214 -2.46 8.61 -0.09
CA LYS A 214 -3.11 7.96 -1.24
C LYS A 214 -3.70 8.97 -2.23
N ARG A 215 -4.38 10.00 -1.73
CA ARG A 215 -4.92 11.07 -2.58
C ARG A 215 -3.82 11.80 -3.37
N ILE A 216 -2.66 12.01 -2.75
CA ILE A 216 -1.50 12.60 -3.44
C ILE A 216 -0.95 11.63 -4.46
N ALA A 217 -0.85 10.33 -4.14
CA ALA A 217 -0.40 9.30 -5.06
C ALA A 217 -1.25 9.24 -6.35
N GLU A 218 -2.58 9.38 -6.26
CA GLU A 218 -3.49 9.39 -7.42
C GLU A 218 -3.14 10.44 -8.48
N HIS A 219 -2.45 11.52 -8.09
CA HIS A 219 -2.08 12.63 -8.98
C HIS A 219 -0.57 12.68 -9.25
N THR A 220 0.16 11.72 -8.73
CA THR A 220 1.62 11.62 -8.87
C THR A 220 1.96 10.66 -10.01
N PRO A 221 2.94 10.99 -10.89
CA PRO A 221 3.34 10.07 -11.95
C PRO A 221 4.14 8.88 -11.43
N ALA A 222 4.03 7.75 -12.16
CA ALA A 222 4.82 6.55 -11.90
C ALA A 222 6.34 6.83 -12.04
N PRO A 223 7.17 6.19 -11.21
CA PRO A 223 6.88 5.15 -10.22
C PRO A 223 6.54 5.67 -8.82
N VAL A 224 6.54 6.99 -8.62
CA VAL A 224 6.39 7.60 -7.29
C VAL A 224 4.99 7.32 -6.71
N ASP A 225 3.96 7.34 -7.56
CA ASP A 225 2.58 6.96 -7.20
C ASP A 225 2.52 5.61 -6.47
N ARG A 226 3.07 4.56 -7.11
CA ARG A 226 3.09 3.19 -6.56
C ARG A 226 3.88 3.08 -5.26
N MET A 227 4.96 3.85 -5.13
CA MET A 227 5.77 3.89 -3.90
C MET A 227 4.98 4.52 -2.75
N LEU A 228 4.22 5.61 -3.01
CA LEU A 228 3.38 6.27 -2.02
C LEU A 228 2.18 5.42 -1.63
N GLU A 229 1.49 4.81 -2.59
CA GLU A 229 0.40 3.86 -2.33
C GLU A 229 0.87 2.68 -1.49
N SER A 230 2.01 2.08 -1.87
CA SER A 230 2.59 0.97 -1.13
C SER A 230 2.96 1.35 0.30
N LEU A 231 3.53 2.55 0.51
CA LEU A 231 3.84 3.06 1.86
C LEU A 231 2.57 3.25 2.69
N ALA A 232 1.53 3.81 2.10
CA ALA A 232 0.25 4.02 2.77
C ALA A 232 -0.44 2.70 3.14
N ASP A 233 -0.50 1.75 2.19
CA ASP A 233 -1.16 0.46 2.38
C ASP A 233 -0.44 -0.40 3.40
N GLN A 234 0.87 -0.52 3.31
CA GLN A 234 1.66 -1.28 4.27
C GLN A 234 1.56 -0.66 5.68
N SER A 235 1.61 0.68 5.79
CA SER A 235 1.44 1.36 7.08
C SER A 235 0.09 1.05 7.71
N TRP A 236 -0.99 1.02 6.91
CA TRP A 236 -2.30 0.66 7.39
C TRP A 236 -2.38 -0.81 7.83
N GLN A 237 -1.83 -1.73 7.04
CA GLN A 237 -1.77 -3.15 7.38
C GLN A 237 -1.03 -3.41 8.69
N LEU A 238 0.10 -2.73 8.91
CA LEU A 238 0.88 -2.84 10.15
C LEU A 238 0.12 -2.29 11.37
N LEU A 239 -0.57 -1.15 11.22
CA LEU A 239 -1.44 -0.61 12.26
C LEU A 239 -2.57 -1.58 12.61
N MET A 240 -3.22 -2.16 11.61
CA MET A 240 -4.30 -3.13 11.80
C MET A 240 -3.78 -4.41 12.46
N ALA A 241 -2.65 -4.95 12.03
CA ALA A 241 -2.05 -6.14 12.65
C ALA A 241 -1.72 -5.90 14.13
N SER A 242 -1.14 -4.73 14.46
CA SER A 242 -0.85 -4.35 15.85
C SER A 242 -2.12 -4.16 16.69
N ALA A 243 -3.15 -3.52 16.12
CA ALA A 243 -4.45 -3.33 16.78
C ALA A 243 -5.14 -4.67 17.09
N ILE A 244 -5.13 -5.59 16.14
CA ILE A 244 -5.74 -6.91 16.30
C ILE A 244 -4.97 -7.76 17.31
N GLY A 245 -3.63 -7.70 17.29
CA GLY A 245 -2.82 -8.33 18.33
C GLY A 245 -3.18 -7.84 19.74
N HIS A 246 -3.41 -6.54 19.91
CA HIS A 246 -3.88 -5.97 21.18
C HIS A 246 -5.29 -6.49 21.54
N LEU A 247 -6.22 -6.53 20.59
CA LEU A 247 -7.56 -7.08 20.80
C LEU A 247 -7.55 -8.55 21.22
N GLU A 248 -6.66 -9.36 20.66
CA GLU A 248 -6.50 -10.76 21.08
C GLU A 248 -6.03 -10.90 22.55
N HIS A 249 -5.11 -10.07 23.00
CA HIS A 249 -4.70 -10.05 24.40
C HIS A 249 -5.85 -9.63 25.31
N GLN A 250 -6.55 -8.55 24.97
CA GLN A 250 -7.73 -8.12 25.71
C GLN A 250 -8.84 -9.21 25.75
N TRP A 251 -9.06 -9.92 24.64
CA TRP A 251 -9.98 -11.04 24.59
C TRP A 251 -9.61 -12.15 25.59
N LEU A 252 -8.34 -12.49 25.67
CA LEU A 252 -7.87 -13.49 26.63
C LEU A 252 -8.10 -13.05 28.07
N ASP A 253 -7.82 -11.81 28.38
CA ASP A 253 -7.91 -11.29 29.75
C ASP A 253 -9.34 -10.96 30.17
N GLU A 254 -10.13 -10.31 29.30
CA GLU A 254 -11.44 -9.78 29.66
C GLU A 254 -12.58 -10.76 29.39
N VAL A 255 -12.39 -11.74 28.50
CA VAL A 255 -13.44 -12.70 28.12
C VAL A 255 -13.06 -14.13 28.49
N VAL A 256 -11.90 -14.61 28.03
CA VAL A 256 -11.53 -16.01 28.22
C VAL A 256 -11.20 -16.32 29.68
N ALA A 257 -10.46 -15.47 30.35
CA ALA A 257 -10.12 -15.71 31.79
C ALA A 257 -11.36 -15.72 32.68
N PRO A 258 -12.30 -14.77 32.64
CA PRO A 258 -13.56 -14.85 33.38
C PRO A 258 -14.41 -16.07 33.02
N TYR A 259 -14.46 -16.47 31.74
CA TYR A 259 -15.15 -17.68 31.30
C TYR A 259 -14.56 -18.93 31.97
N GLN A 260 -13.25 -19.08 31.95
CA GLN A 260 -12.55 -20.21 32.54
C GLN A 260 -12.76 -20.30 34.07
N GLU A 261 -12.69 -19.16 34.75
CA GLU A 261 -12.84 -19.08 36.18
C GLU A 261 -14.24 -19.45 36.67
N ARG A 262 -15.28 -18.91 35.98
CA ARG A 262 -16.65 -18.91 36.47
C ARG A 262 -17.58 -19.92 35.82
N LEU A 263 -17.34 -20.22 34.52
CA LEU A 263 -18.29 -20.93 33.66
C LEU A 263 -17.76 -22.27 33.15
N ALA A 264 -16.48 -22.33 32.80
CA ALA A 264 -15.90 -23.52 32.16
C ALA A 264 -16.03 -24.78 33.00
N GLY A 265 -16.34 -25.91 32.34
CA GLY A 265 -16.46 -27.22 32.98
C GLY A 265 -17.66 -27.39 33.92
N ARG A 266 -18.67 -26.50 33.83
CA ARG A 266 -19.88 -26.53 34.68
C ARG A 266 -21.14 -26.75 33.83
N TYR A 267 -22.17 -27.33 34.47
CA TYR A 267 -23.52 -27.46 33.89
C TYR A 267 -24.19 -26.09 33.83
N PRO A 268 -24.95 -25.73 32.80
CA PRO A 268 -25.36 -26.54 31.66
C PRO A 268 -24.36 -26.55 30.47
N LEU A 269 -23.25 -25.81 30.54
CA LEU A 269 -22.27 -25.72 29.43
C LEU A 269 -21.59 -27.06 29.16
N VAL A 270 -21.42 -27.88 30.21
CA VAL A 270 -20.97 -29.27 30.10
C VAL A 270 -22.05 -30.16 30.72
N PRO A 271 -22.84 -30.91 29.93
CA PRO A 271 -23.99 -31.68 30.41
C PRO A 271 -23.66 -32.71 31.49
N SER A 272 -22.44 -33.28 31.49
CA SER A 272 -21.97 -34.28 32.47
C SER A 272 -21.29 -33.69 33.70
N ALA A 273 -21.22 -32.36 33.83
CA ALA A 273 -20.54 -31.72 34.92
C ALA A 273 -21.34 -31.86 36.23
N SER A 274 -20.63 -32.11 37.36
CA SER A 274 -21.20 -32.19 38.68
C SER A 274 -21.35 -30.84 39.39
N ARG A 275 -20.76 -29.79 38.82
CA ARG A 275 -20.84 -28.43 39.33
C ARG A 275 -21.75 -27.63 38.39
N GLU A 276 -22.55 -26.77 38.98
CA GLU A 276 -23.42 -25.85 38.24
C GLU A 276 -22.79 -24.44 38.12
N VAL A 277 -23.13 -23.72 37.06
CA VAL A 277 -22.84 -22.31 36.96
C VAL A 277 -23.76 -21.53 37.86
N ALA A 278 -23.25 -20.57 38.64
CA ALA A 278 -24.11 -19.63 39.34
C ALA A 278 -24.88 -18.76 38.35
N LEU A 279 -26.19 -18.60 38.57
CA LEU A 279 -27.03 -17.79 37.66
C LEU A 279 -26.48 -16.38 37.49
N ALA A 280 -26.00 -15.75 38.54
CA ALA A 280 -25.39 -14.42 38.50
C ALA A 280 -24.15 -14.37 37.60
N ASP A 281 -23.30 -15.40 37.56
CA ASP A 281 -22.13 -15.50 36.72
C ASP A 281 -22.56 -15.70 35.22
N PHE A 282 -23.61 -16.49 35.00
CA PHE A 282 -24.17 -16.74 33.68
C PHE A 282 -24.75 -15.45 33.10
N GLU A 283 -25.56 -14.73 33.88
CA GLU A 283 -26.10 -13.43 33.49
C GLU A 283 -25.00 -12.40 33.23
N ALA A 284 -24.04 -12.26 34.17
CA ALA A 284 -22.94 -11.32 34.03
C ALA A 284 -22.12 -11.56 32.78
N PHE A 285 -22.05 -12.80 32.27
CA PHE A 285 -21.27 -13.14 31.08
C PHE A 285 -22.07 -13.01 29.79
N PHE A 286 -23.31 -13.56 29.71
CA PHE A 286 -24.06 -13.72 28.48
C PHE A 286 -25.18 -12.68 28.26
N ALA A 287 -25.67 -12.02 29.30
CA ALA A 287 -26.74 -11.02 29.15
C ALA A 287 -26.39 -9.88 28.20
N ALA A 288 -27.39 -9.16 27.73
CA ALA A 288 -27.19 -7.88 27.06
C ALA A 288 -26.44 -6.92 28.00
N GLY A 289 -25.34 -6.32 27.52
CA GLY A 289 -24.43 -5.54 28.36
C GLY A 289 -23.56 -6.38 29.33
N GLY A 290 -23.57 -7.71 29.25
CA GLY A 290 -22.64 -8.60 29.96
C GLY A 290 -21.21 -8.53 29.39
N ILE A 291 -20.29 -9.32 29.97
CA ILE A 291 -18.87 -9.28 29.64
C ILE A 291 -18.64 -9.42 28.11
N LEU A 292 -19.23 -10.45 27.52
CA LEU A 292 -19.00 -10.77 26.11
C LEU A 292 -19.68 -9.75 25.16
N ASP A 293 -20.86 -9.28 25.52
CA ASP A 293 -21.58 -8.27 24.73
C ASP A 293 -20.86 -6.92 24.75
N ARG A 294 -20.39 -6.48 25.91
CA ARG A 294 -19.61 -5.24 26.01
C ARG A 294 -18.31 -5.34 25.20
N PHE A 295 -17.61 -6.46 25.34
CA PHE A 295 -16.37 -6.65 24.57
C PHE A 295 -16.63 -6.55 23.06
N TYR A 296 -17.70 -7.18 22.56
CA TYR A 296 -18.09 -7.09 21.16
C TYR A 296 -18.43 -5.66 20.76
N GLN A 297 -19.33 -5.00 21.50
CA GLN A 297 -19.80 -3.65 21.16
C GLN A 297 -18.68 -2.59 21.20
N ASP A 298 -17.82 -2.67 22.23
CA ASP A 298 -16.80 -1.65 22.47
C ASP A 298 -15.54 -1.84 21.63
N ASN A 299 -15.21 -3.11 21.29
CA ASN A 299 -13.89 -3.42 20.71
C ASN A 299 -13.98 -4.04 19.31
N LEU A 300 -14.96 -4.91 19.03
CA LEU A 300 -14.95 -5.71 17.79
C LEU A 300 -15.93 -5.23 16.73
N ARG A 301 -17.08 -4.67 17.12
CA ARG A 301 -18.17 -4.37 16.20
C ARG A 301 -17.74 -3.51 15.02
N LEU A 302 -17.02 -2.43 15.29
CA LEU A 302 -16.57 -1.51 14.26
C LEU A 302 -15.69 -2.18 13.21
N PHE A 303 -14.78 -3.06 13.65
CA PHE A 303 -13.89 -3.78 12.75
C PHE A 303 -14.62 -4.85 11.94
N ILE A 304 -15.57 -5.56 12.56
CA ILE A 304 -16.31 -6.65 11.91
C ILE A 304 -17.37 -6.11 10.94
N GLU A 305 -18.10 -5.05 11.33
CA GLU A 305 -19.22 -4.52 10.56
C GLU A 305 -18.78 -3.53 9.49
N GLU A 306 -17.81 -2.64 9.80
CA GLU A 306 -17.44 -1.52 8.93
C GLU A 306 -16.15 -1.79 8.12
N ALA A 307 -15.31 -2.71 8.56
CA ALA A 307 -13.99 -2.92 7.97
C ALA A 307 -13.55 -4.39 7.88
N PRO A 308 -14.44 -5.33 7.51
CA PRO A 308 -14.11 -6.77 7.50
C PRO A 308 -12.94 -7.11 6.58
N GLN A 309 -12.73 -6.34 5.51
CA GLN A 309 -11.63 -6.52 4.56
C GLN A 309 -10.25 -6.33 5.18
N TYR A 310 -10.15 -5.65 6.32
CA TYR A 310 -8.89 -5.44 7.03
C TYR A 310 -8.63 -6.44 8.16
N LEU A 311 -9.53 -7.40 8.34
CA LEU A 311 -9.35 -8.50 9.30
C LEU A 311 -8.58 -9.68 8.73
N THR A 312 -8.12 -9.57 7.48
CA THR A 312 -7.28 -10.56 6.80
C THR A 312 -5.92 -9.95 6.46
N ASP A 313 -4.88 -10.77 6.51
CA ASP A 313 -3.55 -10.40 6.00
C ASP A 313 -3.50 -10.40 4.47
N ALA A 314 -2.33 -10.08 3.91
CA ALA A 314 -2.11 -10.05 2.46
C ALA A 314 -2.27 -11.44 1.80
N GLU A 315 -2.11 -12.51 2.55
CA GLU A 315 -2.26 -13.92 2.13
C GLU A 315 -3.71 -14.41 2.29
N GLY A 316 -4.63 -13.57 2.79
CA GLY A 316 -6.03 -13.90 3.01
C GLY A 316 -6.31 -14.68 4.28
N SER A 317 -5.32 -14.83 5.17
CA SER A 317 -5.51 -15.45 6.48
C SER A 317 -6.18 -14.49 7.46
N SER A 318 -7.05 -15.00 8.34
CA SER A 318 -7.71 -14.16 9.35
C SER A 318 -6.69 -13.67 10.39
N LEU A 319 -6.62 -12.34 10.56
CA LEU A 319 -5.84 -11.72 11.63
C LEU A 319 -6.48 -11.92 12.99
N LEU A 320 -7.82 -12.02 13.08
CA LEU A 320 -8.54 -12.34 14.29
C LEU A 320 -8.90 -13.84 14.28
N ARG A 321 -8.61 -14.56 15.38
CA ARG A 321 -8.84 -16.01 15.46
C ARG A 321 -10.30 -16.39 15.24
N ASP A 322 -10.55 -17.43 14.45
CA ASP A 322 -11.89 -17.97 14.18
C ASP A 322 -12.65 -18.37 15.46
N SER A 323 -11.90 -18.72 16.52
CA SER A 323 -12.49 -19.02 17.82
C SER A 323 -13.24 -17.83 18.45
N VAL A 324 -12.82 -16.60 18.17
CA VAL A 324 -13.49 -15.37 18.66
C VAL A 324 -14.83 -15.23 17.96
N PHE A 325 -14.88 -15.35 16.64
CA PHE A 325 -16.14 -15.29 15.88
C PHE A 325 -17.10 -16.40 16.29
N THR A 326 -16.60 -17.62 16.45
CA THR A 326 -17.39 -18.78 16.91
C THR A 326 -17.96 -18.54 18.31
N ALA A 327 -17.18 -17.97 19.24
CA ALA A 327 -17.64 -17.67 20.59
C ALA A 327 -18.74 -16.61 20.58
N ILE A 328 -18.60 -15.56 19.79
CA ILE A 328 -19.62 -14.50 19.63
C ILE A 328 -20.94 -15.07 19.08
N GLN A 329 -20.86 -15.89 18.03
CA GLN A 329 -22.07 -16.54 17.47
C GLN A 329 -22.76 -17.46 18.45
N ARG A 330 -22.00 -18.31 19.17
CA ARG A 330 -22.56 -19.21 20.20
C ARG A 330 -23.21 -18.43 21.34
N ALA A 331 -22.59 -17.34 21.78
CA ALA A 331 -23.16 -16.48 22.79
C ALA A 331 -24.48 -15.82 22.34
N GLY A 332 -24.58 -15.46 21.05
CA GLY A 332 -25.82 -15.00 20.46
C GLY A 332 -26.95 -16.04 20.56
N HIS A 333 -26.65 -17.32 20.27
CA HIS A 333 -27.62 -18.42 20.43
C HIS A 333 -27.99 -18.64 21.89
N ILE A 334 -27.03 -18.59 22.82
CA ILE A 334 -27.28 -18.69 24.26
C ILE A 334 -28.19 -17.56 24.72
N ARG A 335 -27.91 -16.34 24.27
CA ARG A 335 -28.75 -15.18 24.61
C ARG A 335 -30.18 -15.34 24.12
N GLN A 336 -30.37 -15.77 22.88
CA GLN A 336 -31.71 -16.03 22.32
C GLN A 336 -32.47 -17.13 23.05
N ALA A 337 -31.76 -18.16 23.56
CA ALA A 337 -32.39 -19.31 24.19
C ALA A 337 -32.73 -19.09 25.70
N TYR A 338 -31.96 -18.25 26.38
CA TYR A 338 -32.03 -18.13 27.84
C TYR A 338 -32.44 -16.75 28.36
N PHE A 339 -32.53 -15.73 27.50
CA PHE A 339 -32.89 -14.37 27.92
C PHE A 339 -34.13 -13.89 27.19
N GLY A 340 -35.06 -13.31 27.94
CA GLY A 340 -36.25 -12.70 27.42
C GLY A 340 -35.95 -11.40 26.61
N ARG A 341 -36.99 -10.81 26.03
CA ARG A 341 -36.87 -9.56 25.25
C ARG A 341 -36.41 -8.36 26.10
N ASP A 342 -36.62 -8.43 27.39
CA ASP A 342 -36.18 -7.45 28.40
C ASP A 342 -34.71 -7.66 28.83
N GLY A 343 -34.05 -8.71 28.29
CA GLY A 343 -32.66 -9.05 28.62
C GLY A 343 -32.47 -9.76 29.98
N VAL A 344 -33.56 -10.10 30.65
CA VAL A 344 -33.56 -10.86 31.92
C VAL A 344 -33.52 -12.35 31.60
N LEU A 345 -32.82 -13.13 32.46
CA LEU A 345 -32.80 -14.58 32.35
C LEU A 345 -34.24 -15.12 32.52
N ASP A 346 -34.75 -15.73 31.44
CA ASP A 346 -36.08 -16.31 31.39
C ASP A 346 -36.01 -17.67 30.69
N VAL A 347 -36.21 -18.75 31.47
CA VAL A 347 -36.16 -20.12 30.98
C VAL A 347 -37.50 -20.77 31.15
N GLU A 348 -38.25 -20.88 30.06
CA GLU A 348 -39.46 -21.70 30.02
C GLU A 348 -39.09 -23.16 29.69
N PHE A 349 -39.59 -24.10 30.47
CA PHE A 349 -39.48 -25.49 30.15
C PHE A 349 -40.81 -26.24 30.44
N ALA A 350 -41.14 -27.15 29.55
CA ALA A 350 -42.29 -28.03 29.73
C ALA A 350 -41.82 -29.42 30.15
N LEU A 351 -42.41 -29.96 31.21
CA LEU A 351 -42.14 -31.35 31.60
C LEU A 351 -43.25 -32.25 31.02
N GLU A 352 -42.88 -33.04 30.01
CA GLU A 352 -43.75 -34.07 29.50
C GLU A 352 -43.39 -35.43 30.09
N PRO A 353 -44.27 -36.07 30.85
CA PRO A 353 -44.01 -37.37 31.38
C PRO A 353 -44.06 -38.43 30.29
N VAL A 354 -42.88 -39.02 29.98
CA VAL A 354 -42.72 -40.04 28.93
C VAL A 354 -43.24 -41.40 29.44
N SER A 355 -43.05 -41.72 30.71
CA SER A 355 -43.61 -42.89 31.35
C SER A 355 -43.70 -42.73 32.87
N LEU A 356 -44.76 -43.20 33.47
CA LEU A 356 -44.91 -43.30 34.94
C LEU A 356 -44.92 -44.76 35.35
N SER A 357 -44.17 -45.11 36.36
CA SER A 357 -44.25 -46.43 37.00
C SER A 357 -45.65 -46.66 37.52
N PRO A 358 -46.22 -47.84 37.32
CA PRO A 358 -47.60 -48.16 37.76
C PRO A 358 -47.88 -47.82 39.23
N ASP A 359 -46.91 -47.94 40.06
CA ASP A 359 -47.00 -47.72 41.50
C ASP A 359 -47.04 -46.21 41.93
N LYS A 360 -46.65 -45.31 41.02
CA LYS A 360 -46.63 -43.86 41.28
C LYS A 360 -47.68 -43.03 40.55
N ARG A 361 -48.59 -43.66 39.82
CA ARG A 361 -49.68 -43.00 39.06
C ARG A 361 -50.68 -42.26 39.94
N ARG A 362 -50.72 -42.48 41.27
CA ARG A 362 -51.66 -41.88 42.25
C ARG A 362 -51.14 -40.65 42.95
N GLY A 363 -49.94 -40.20 42.66
CA GLY A 363 -49.32 -39.07 43.35
C GLY A 363 -49.11 -37.80 42.52
N VAL A 364 -49.62 -37.75 41.28
CA VAL A 364 -49.49 -36.59 40.42
C VAL A 364 -50.91 -36.06 40.14
N ILE A 365 -51.31 -35.15 40.96
CA ILE A 365 -52.44 -34.22 40.70
C ILE A 365 -51.85 -32.83 40.77
#